data_0dc1368b4f31e82cc348cb1178c43c8b
#
_entry.id   0dc1368b4f31e82cc348cb1178c43c8b
#
_cell.length_a   1.000
_cell.length_b   1.000
_cell.length_c   1.000
_cell.angle_alpha   90.00
_cell.angle_beta   90.00
_cell.angle_gamma   90.00
#
_symmetry.space_group_name_H-M   'P 1'
#
loop_
_entity.id
_entity.type
_entity.pdbx_description
1 polymer ?
#
loop_
_entity_poly.entity_id
_entity_poly.type
_entity_poly.pdbx_seq_one_letter_code
_entity_poly.pdbx_strand_id
1 'polypeptide(L)'
;MTYGMDLDGAVICGTGSQSRPVLIAGTIVSNAMRLVFGDRFRSRLLEMSAFGGYQKRIPDPRTKSDWMTRDTRIVDFCRSSKYCTFIFTINGYRTLFEVLFFIQNRQNAARIPSELPLFFIAGGQDPVGHYGRDVRRVSAGYERAGVEDVSVKIYQEDRHEVLNELDRDLVYRDVLSWLDAKTADKKVMDGK
;
A
#
# COMPACT_ATOMS: atom_id res chain seq x y z
N MET A 1 14.07 3.59 1.03
CA MET A 1 14.72 3.85 2.33
C MET A 1 16.10 3.20 2.43
N THR A 2 16.26 1.91 2.19
CA THR A 2 17.57 1.25 2.28
C THR A 2 18.38 1.35 0.98
N TYR A 3 17.71 1.30 -0.17
CA TYR A 3 18.31 1.24 -1.50
C TYR A 3 17.88 2.41 -2.41
N GLY A 4 17.53 3.56 -1.81
CA GLY A 4 17.05 4.71 -2.58
C GLY A 4 18.05 5.26 -3.59
N MET A 5 19.37 5.12 -3.30
CA MET A 5 20.45 5.54 -4.19
C MET A 5 20.54 4.68 -5.47
N ASP A 6 19.94 3.50 -5.48
CA ASP A 6 19.96 2.58 -6.61
C ASP A 6 18.71 2.74 -7.51
N LEU A 7 17.86 3.72 -7.22
CA LEU A 7 16.59 3.95 -7.91
C LEU A 7 16.57 5.29 -8.63
N ASP A 8 15.96 5.33 -9.80
CA ASP A 8 15.70 6.54 -10.57
C ASP A 8 14.35 7.20 -10.23
N GLY A 9 13.49 6.50 -9.52
CA GLY A 9 12.18 6.93 -9.05
C GLY A 9 11.40 5.77 -8.48
N ALA A 10 10.28 6.05 -7.81
CA ALA A 10 9.42 5.00 -7.27
C ALA A 10 7.93 5.34 -7.41
N VAL A 11 7.16 4.38 -7.95
CA VAL A 11 5.69 4.44 -7.94
C VAL A 11 5.17 3.63 -6.76
N ILE A 12 4.42 4.27 -5.87
CA ILE A 12 3.90 3.68 -4.63
C ILE A 12 2.39 3.55 -4.78
N CYS A 13 1.92 2.31 -4.96
CA CYS A 13 0.53 2.00 -5.23
C CYS A 13 -0.20 1.54 -3.96
N GLY A 14 -1.38 2.09 -3.68
CA GLY A 14 -2.29 1.61 -2.64
C GLY A 14 -1.74 1.65 -1.21
N THR A 15 -0.86 2.62 -0.91
CA THR A 15 -0.29 2.72 0.44
C THR A 15 -1.34 3.11 1.48
N GLY A 16 -1.19 2.53 2.68
CA GLY A 16 -1.96 2.89 3.85
C GLY A 16 -1.07 3.23 5.03
N SER A 17 -1.69 3.61 6.13
CA SER A 17 -0.97 3.79 7.39
C SER A 17 -1.84 3.36 8.58
N GLN A 18 -1.18 2.99 9.67
CA GLN A 18 -1.86 2.60 10.90
C GLN A 18 -1.37 3.44 12.08
N SER A 19 -2.26 3.74 13.01
CA SER A 19 -1.87 4.46 14.22
C SER A 19 -0.92 3.62 15.07
N ARG A 20 0.05 4.27 15.74
CA ARG A 20 1.00 3.55 16.61
C ARG A 20 0.32 2.69 17.68
N PRO A 21 -0.75 3.16 18.39
CA PRO A 21 -1.46 2.32 19.36
C PRO A 21 -2.02 1.03 18.74
N VAL A 22 -2.59 1.09 17.53
CA VAL A 22 -3.10 -0.10 16.83
C VAL A 22 -1.97 -1.08 16.48
N LEU A 23 -0.83 -0.58 16.00
CA LEU A 23 0.33 -1.42 15.71
C LEU A 23 0.90 -2.08 16.98
N ILE A 24 0.99 -1.33 18.10
CA ILE A 24 1.44 -1.87 19.39
C ILE A 24 0.47 -2.96 19.88
N ALA A 25 -0.83 -2.69 19.86
CA ALA A 25 -1.83 -3.67 20.28
C ALA A 25 -1.78 -4.94 19.41
N GLY A 26 -1.69 -4.79 18.08
CA GLY A 26 -1.53 -5.90 17.14
C GLY A 26 -0.28 -6.73 17.41
N THR A 27 0.84 -6.07 17.71
CA THR A 27 2.11 -6.73 18.07
C THR A 27 1.99 -7.50 19.37
N ILE A 28 1.38 -6.92 20.41
CA ILE A 28 1.17 -7.59 21.72
C ILE A 28 0.30 -8.83 21.54
N VAL A 29 -0.86 -8.67 20.88
CA VAL A 29 -1.80 -9.78 20.65
C VAL A 29 -1.15 -10.89 19.83
N SER A 30 -0.47 -10.55 18.74
CA SER A 30 0.21 -11.56 17.89
C SER A 30 1.34 -12.27 18.62
N ASN A 31 2.10 -11.58 19.48
CA ASN A 31 3.14 -12.19 20.31
C ASN A 31 2.55 -13.15 21.37
N ALA A 32 1.47 -12.75 22.06
CA ALA A 32 0.78 -13.62 23.01
C ALA A 32 0.23 -14.87 22.32
N MET A 33 -0.42 -14.70 21.16
CA MET A 33 -0.93 -15.84 20.38
C MET A 33 0.19 -16.77 19.88
N ARG A 34 1.36 -16.21 19.54
CA ARG A 34 2.53 -17.01 19.15
C ARG A 34 2.99 -17.94 20.25
N LEU A 35 3.01 -17.49 21.48
CA LEU A 35 3.41 -18.31 22.63
C LEU A 35 2.49 -19.52 22.85
N VAL A 36 1.20 -19.38 22.52
CA VAL A 36 0.20 -20.45 22.71
C VAL A 36 0.07 -21.34 21.49
N PHE A 37 0.04 -20.76 20.28
CA PHE A 37 -0.31 -21.46 19.03
C PHE A 37 0.86 -21.64 18.08
N GLY A 38 2.00 -20.97 18.31
CA GLY A 38 3.18 -21.00 17.45
C GLY A 38 3.09 -20.07 16.23
N ASP A 39 4.22 -19.90 15.55
CA ASP A 39 4.41 -18.94 14.46
C ASP A 39 3.54 -19.22 13.22
N ARG A 40 3.27 -20.48 12.92
CA ARG A 40 2.57 -20.91 11.69
C ARG A 40 1.06 -20.95 11.82
N PHE A 41 0.52 -20.75 13.00
CA PHE A 41 -0.93 -20.72 13.21
C PHE A 41 -1.59 -19.59 12.42
N ARG A 42 -2.73 -19.88 11.78
CA ARG A 42 -3.51 -18.93 10.96
C ARG A 42 -4.73 -18.46 11.74
N SER A 43 -4.68 -17.24 12.23
CA SER A 43 -5.71 -16.69 13.12
C SER A 43 -6.77 -15.93 12.36
N ARG A 44 -8.02 -16.44 12.41
CA ARG A 44 -9.19 -15.70 11.91
C ARG A 44 -9.46 -14.41 12.67
N LEU A 45 -9.09 -14.38 13.97
CA LEU A 45 -9.24 -13.18 14.78
C LEU A 45 -8.36 -12.04 14.24
N LEU A 46 -7.08 -12.32 13.97
CA LEU A 46 -6.17 -11.34 13.37
C LEU A 46 -6.62 -10.93 11.97
N GLU A 47 -7.09 -11.87 11.15
CA GLU A 47 -7.65 -11.57 9.83
C GLU A 47 -8.84 -10.62 9.91
N MET A 48 -9.82 -10.93 10.76
CA MET A 48 -11.00 -10.09 10.94
C MET A 48 -10.64 -8.70 11.48
N SER A 49 -9.67 -8.62 12.38
CA SER A 49 -9.20 -7.35 12.92
C SER A 49 -8.49 -6.50 11.88
N ALA A 50 -7.73 -7.12 10.96
CA ALA A 50 -6.99 -6.41 9.92
C ALA A 50 -7.87 -6.01 8.72
N PHE A 51 -8.76 -6.91 8.27
CA PHE A 51 -9.46 -6.77 6.99
C PHE A 51 -10.99 -6.74 7.11
N GLY A 52 -11.55 -7.07 8.26
CA GLY A 52 -13.01 -7.24 8.44
C GLY A 52 -13.85 -5.97 8.23
N GLY A 53 -13.21 -4.81 8.19
CA GLY A 53 -13.87 -3.52 7.94
C GLY A 53 -13.91 -3.08 6.48
N TYR A 54 -13.18 -3.74 5.57
CA TYR A 54 -12.92 -3.24 4.23
C TYR A 54 -14.15 -3.25 3.30
N GLN A 55 -15.13 -4.10 3.59
CA GLN A 55 -16.38 -4.15 2.80
C GLN A 55 -17.44 -3.10 3.20
N LYS A 56 -17.28 -2.41 4.33
CA LYS A 56 -18.35 -1.59 4.93
C LYS A 56 -18.92 -0.50 4.02
N ARG A 57 -18.14 -0.01 3.06
CA ARG A 57 -18.56 1.05 2.12
C ARG A 57 -18.75 0.56 0.70
N ILE A 58 -18.63 -0.75 0.45
CA ILE A 58 -18.90 -1.32 -0.86
C ILE A 58 -20.40 -1.54 -0.96
N PRO A 59 -21.11 -0.91 -1.92
CA PRO A 59 -22.54 -1.17 -2.13
C PRO A 59 -22.72 -2.62 -2.61
N ASP A 60 -23.68 -3.33 -2.04
CA ASP A 60 -24.08 -4.69 -2.41
C ASP A 60 -22.91 -5.64 -2.73
N PRO A 61 -21.98 -5.88 -1.76
CA PRO A 61 -20.79 -6.65 -2.01
C PRO A 61 -21.14 -8.11 -2.31
N ARG A 62 -20.72 -8.61 -3.48
CA ARG A 62 -20.90 -10.03 -3.89
C ARG A 62 -20.03 -10.97 -3.09
N THR A 63 -18.82 -10.49 -2.71
CA THR A 63 -17.77 -11.30 -2.09
C THR A 63 -17.04 -10.52 -1.00
N LYS A 64 -16.25 -11.22 -0.18
CA LYS A 64 -15.37 -10.60 0.84
C LYS A 64 -14.18 -9.83 0.24
N SER A 65 -13.97 -9.91 -1.07
CA SER A 65 -12.80 -9.36 -1.75
C SER A 65 -13.15 -8.21 -2.70
N ASP A 66 -14.42 -7.79 -2.76
CA ASP A 66 -14.85 -6.74 -3.68
C ASP A 66 -14.18 -5.37 -3.40
N TRP A 67 -13.64 -5.16 -2.20
CA TRP A 67 -12.86 -3.98 -1.88
C TRP A 67 -11.55 -3.85 -2.69
N MET A 68 -11.11 -4.91 -3.36
CA MET A 68 -9.86 -4.94 -4.14
C MET A 68 -10.00 -4.16 -5.44
N THR A 69 -11.05 -4.41 -6.22
CA THR A 69 -11.30 -3.78 -7.52
C THR A 69 -12.78 -3.87 -7.90
N ARG A 70 -13.24 -3.00 -8.79
CA ARG A 70 -14.58 -3.05 -9.41
C ARG A 70 -14.66 -4.12 -10.51
N ASP A 71 -13.52 -4.57 -11.08
CA ASP A 71 -13.52 -5.66 -12.07
C ASP A 71 -13.81 -7.01 -11.40
N THR A 72 -15.06 -7.44 -11.55
CA THR A 72 -15.54 -8.70 -10.95
C THR A 72 -14.78 -9.93 -11.45
N ARG A 73 -14.23 -9.90 -12.66
CA ARG A 73 -13.43 -11.00 -13.22
C ARG A 73 -12.12 -11.16 -12.46
N ILE A 74 -11.48 -10.04 -12.10
CA ILE A 74 -10.26 -10.05 -11.27
C ILE A 74 -10.57 -10.54 -9.86
N VAL A 75 -11.67 -10.07 -9.26
CA VAL A 75 -12.11 -10.55 -7.93
C VAL A 75 -12.34 -12.06 -7.96
N ASP A 76 -13.05 -12.56 -8.96
CA ASP A 76 -13.37 -13.99 -9.08
C ASP A 76 -12.11 -14.83 -9.34
N PHE A 77 -11.17 -14.35 -10.17
CA PHE A 77 -9.86 -14.96 -10.37
C PHE A 77 -9.06 -15.04 -9.06
N CYS A 78 -8.93 -13.94 -8.33
CA CYS A 78 -8.23 -13.92 -7.04
C CYS A 78 -8.86 -14.90 -6.04
N ARG A 79 -10.18 -14.97 -5.98
CA ARG A 79 -10.90 -15.87 -5.07
C ARG A 79 -10.78 -17.34 -5.44
N SER A 80 -10.58 -17.68 -6.71
CA SER A 80 -10.30 -19.05 -7.16
C SER A 80 -8.84 -19.48 -6.94
N SER A 81 -7.95 -18.52 -6.75
CA SER A 81 -6.51 -18.77 -6.62
C SER A 81 -6.12 -19.08 -5.17
N LYS A 82 -5.43 -20.21 -4.96
CA LYS A 82 -4.82 -20.57 -3.67
C LYS A 82 -3.77 -19.57 -3.18
N TYR A 83 -3.23 -18.76 -4.07
CA TYR A 83 -2.21 -17.74 -3.76
C TYR A 83 -2.81 -16.42 -3.25
N CYS A 84 -4.12 -16.19 -3.45
CA CYS A 84 -4.80 -14.96 -3.02
C CYS A 84 -5.76 -15.19 -1.84
N THR A 85 -6.10 -16.44 -1.50
CA THR A 85 -7.15 -16.77 -0.53
C THR A 85 -6.64 -17.32 0.80
N PHE A 86 -5.34 -17.24 1.06
CA PHE A 86 -4.79 -17.73 2.32
C PHE A 86 -4.89 -16.68 3.44
N ILE A 87 -5.08 -17.16 4.66
CA ILE A 87 -4.98 -16.34 5.88
C ILE A 87 -3.50 -16.26 6.27
N PHE A 88 -2.99 -15.09 6.59
CA PHE A 88 -1.64 -14.93 7.10
C PHE A 88 -1.42 -15.72 8.40
N THR A 89 -0.21 -16.23 8.56
CA THR A 89 0.23 -16.81 9.82
C THR A 89 0.41 -15.73 10.89
N ILE A 90 0.50 -16.09 12.15
CA ILE A 90 0.85 -15.15 13.22
C ILE A 90 2.16 -14.43 12.90
N ASN A 91 3.18 -15.16 12.41
CA ASN A 91 4.43 -14.56 12.01
C ASN A 91 4.26 -13.57 10.84
N GLY A 92 3.40 -13.87 9.88
CA GLY A 92 3.07 -12.96 8.77
C GLY A 92 2.48 -11.63 9.26
N TYR A 93 1.55 -11.67 10.22
CA TYR A 93 1.02 -10.43 10.83
C TYR A 93 2.08 -9.66 11.62
N ARG A 94 2.92 -10.36 12.37
CA ARG A 94 4.03 -9.72 13.11
C ARG A 94 4.98 -8.98 12.16
N THR A 95 5.40 -9.65 11.09
CA THR A 95 6.24 -9.03 10.05
C THR A 95 5.55 -7.83 9.42
N LEU A 96 4.24 -7.91 9.14
CA LEU A 96 3.46 -6.78 8.62
C LEU A 96 3.51 -5.58 9.60
N PHE A 97 3.32 -5.81 10.89
CA PHE A 97 3.39 -4.73 11.90
C PHE A 97 4.80 -4.15 12.00
N GLU A 98 5.84 -4.98 11.98
CA GLU A 98 7.25 -4.54 11.97
C GLU A 98 7.57 -3.66 10.75
N VAL A 99 7.13 -4.07 9.56
CA VAL A 99 7.29 -3.29 8.33
C VAL A 99 6.54 -1.96 8.42
N LEU A 100 5.30 -1.95 8.94
CA LEU A 100 4.53 -0.72 9.13
C LEU A 100 5.21 0.23 10.12
N PHE A 101 5.76 -0.27 11.23
CA PHE A 101 6.58 0.54 12.13
C PHE A 101 7.80 1.12 11.44
N PHE A 102 8.49 0.33 10.63
CA PHE A 102 9.68 0.74 9.91
C PHE A 102 9.39 1.85 8.89
N ILE A 103 8.39 1.64 8.01
CA ILE A 103 8.07 2.60 6.93
C ILE A 103 7.43 3.89 7.45
N GLN A 104 6.74 3.84 8.59
CA GLN A 104 6.12 5.02 9.22
C GLN A 104 7.10 5.80 10.12
N ASN A 105 8.31 5.32 10.30
CA ASN A 105 9.33 6.01 11.09
C ASN A 105 9.95 7.15 10.25
N ARG A 106 9.81 8.40 10.75
CA ARG A 106 10.36 9.59 10.09
C ARG A 106 11.86 9.52 9.86
N GLN A 107 12.63 8.93 10.78
CA GLN A 107 14.07 8.77 10.61
C GLN A 107 14.42 7.83 9.44
N ASN A 108 13.59 6.82 9.17
CA ASN A 108 13.78 5.94 8.03
C ASN A 108 13.34 6.62 6.72
N ALA A 109 12.28 7.43 6.75
CA ALA A 109 11.88 8.24 5.61
C ALA A 109 12.97 9.26 5.21
N ALA A 110 13.62 9.88 6.18
CA ALA A 110 14.72 10.82 5.97
C ALA A 110 16.01 10.19 5.37
N ARG A 111 16.06 8.88 5.19
CA ARG A 111 17.15 8.18 4.48
C ARG A 111 16.92 8.09 2.97
N ILE A 112 15.75 8.49 2.50
CA ILE A 112 15.48 8.53 1.07
C ILE A 112 16.24 9.74 0.50
N PRO A 113 16.96 9.57 -0.64
CA PRO A 113 17.56 10.72 -1.32
C PRO A 113 16.52 11.81 -1.57
N SER A 114 16.87 13.07 -1.32
CA SER A 114 15.94 14.19 -1.47
C SER A 114 15.45 14.34 -2.92
N GLU A 115 16.31 14.03 -3.85
CA GLU A 115 16.10 14.11 -5.30
C GLU A 115 15.37 12.90 -5.90
N LEU A 116 15.13 11.81 -5.13
CA LEU A 116 14.43 10.63 -5.62
C LEU A 116 12.94 10.93 -5.87
N PRO A 117 12.45 10.93 -7.12
CA PRO A 117 11.06 11.20 -7.40
C PRO A 117 10.14 10.10 -6.86
N LEU A 118 9.06 10.49 -6.17
CA LEU A 118 8.05 9.57 -5.66
C LEU A 118 6.67 9.88 -6.27
N PHE A 119 6.03 8.86 -6.83
CA PHE A 119 4.66 8.98 -7.31
C PHE A 119 3.73 8.05 -6.53
N PHE A 120 2.80 8.64 -5.79
CA PHE A 120 1.79 7.91 -5.03
C PHE A 120 0.50 7.81 -5.85
N ILE A 121 0.04 6.59 -6.10
CA ILE A 121 -1.24 6.31 -6.77
C ILE A 121 -2.12 5.45 -5.88
N ALA A 122 -3.42 5.74 -5.84
CA ALA A 122 -4.39 4.96 -5.08
C ALA A 122 -5.82 5.21 -5.54
N GLY A 123 -6.71 4.30 -5.18
CA GLY A 123 -8.15 4.47 -5.37
C GLY A 123 -8.79 5.36 -4.30
N GLY A 124 -9.76 6.17 -4.71
CA GLY A 124 -10.58 6.98 -3.81
C GLY A 124 -11.57 6.14 -3.00
N GLN A 125 -11.86 4.92 -3.45
CA GLN A 125 -12.71 3.95 -2.75
C GLN A 125 -11.88 2.87 -2.01
N ASP A 126 -10.55 3.04 -1.92
CA ASP A 126 -9.66 2.11 -1.24
C ASP A 126 -9.77 2.20 0.29
N PRO A 127 -10.28 1.16 0.98
CA PRO A 127 -10.36 1.15 2.44
C PRO A 127 -8.98 1.06 3.13
N VAL A 128 -7.95 0.50 2.47
CA VAL A 128 -6.59 0.35 3.00
C VAL A 128 -5.95 1.72 3.21
N GLY A 129 -6.09 2.60 2.21
CA GLY A 129 -5.62 3.98 2.26
C GLY A 129 -6.61 4.96 2.91
N HIS A 130 -7.62 4.44 3.66
CA HIS A 130 -8.71 5.23 4.23
C HIS A 130 -9.32 6.22 3.23
N TYR A 131 -9.64 5.70 2.03
CA TYR A 131 -10.30 6.46 0.96
C TYR A 131 -9.44 7.67 0.51
N GLY A 132 -8.15 7.42 0.28
CA GLY A 132 -7.15 8.39 -0.16
C GLY A 132 -6.58 9.30 0.95
N ARG A 133 -7.15 9.31 2.16
CA ARG A 133 -6.69 10.15 3.27
C ARG A 133 -5.28 9.79 3.73
N ASP A 134 -5.01 8.50 3.90
CA ASP A 134 -3.71 8.04 4.38
C ASP A 134 -2.62 8.19 3.32
N VAL A 135 -2.97 8.01 2.06
CA VAL A 135 -2.04 8.24 0.94
C VAL A 135 -1.53 9.68 0.95
N ARG A 136 -2.44 10.68 1.06
CA ARG A 136 -2.07 12.10 1.19
C ARG A 136 -1.24 12.39 2.45
N ARG A 137 -1.58 11.75 3.57
CA ARG A 137 -0.82 11.91 4.83
C ARG A 137 0.59 11.33 4.73
N VAL A 138 0.71 10.15 4.11
CA VAL A 138 1.99 9.47 3.91
C VAL A 138 2.86 10.27 2.96
N SER A 139 2.35 10.69 1.79
CA SER A 139 3.11 11.49 0.81
C SER A 139 3.62 12.79 1.43
N ALA A 140 2.74 13.55 2.12
CA ALA A 140 3.16 14.73 2.87
C ALA A 140 4.18 14.43 3.99
N GLY A 141 4.22 13.19 4.49
CA GLY A 141 5.24 12.71 5.42
C GLY A 141 6.62 12.64 4.78
N TYR A 142 6.71 12.19 3.52
CA TYR A 142 7.96 12.14 2.76
C TYR A 142 8.46 13.55 2.36
N GLU A 143 7.56 14.44 1.94
CA GLU A 143 7.91 15.87 1.72
C GLU A 143 8.53 16.49 2.98
N ARG A 144 7.89 16.30 4.14
CA ARG A 144 8.42 16.77 5.44
C ARG A 144 9.73 16.08 5.87
N ALA A 145 10.03 14.91 5.31
CA ALA A 145 11.29 14.21 5.55
C ALA A 145 12.41 14.68 4.63
N GLY A 146 12.11 15.54 3.64
CA GLY A 146 13.09 16.16 2.76
C GLY A 146 13.05 15.68 1.31
N VAL A 147 12.09 14.83 0.91
CA VAL A 147 11.92 14.45 -0.50
C VAL A 147 11.30 15.61 -1.27
N GLU A 148 11.97 16.07 -2.32
CA GLU A 148 11.62 17.30 -3.06
C GLU A 148 10.56 17.06 -4.14
N ASP A 149 10.57 15.88 -4.77
CA ASP A 149 9.66 15.53 -5.86
C ASP A 149 8.68 14.44 -5.43
N VAL A 150 7.54 14.86 -4.91
CA VAL A 150 6.46 13.98 -4.47
C VAL A 150 5.17 14.33 -5.21
N SER A 151 4.65 13.37 -5.97
CA SER A 151 3.40 13.49 -6.71
C SER A 151 2.35 12.53 -6.17
N VAL A 152 1.07 12.93 -6.18
CA VAL A 152 -0.05 12.11 -5.70
C VAL A 152 -1.19 12.14 -6.70
N LYS A 153 -1.68 10.97 -7.12
CA LYS A 153 -2.91 10.86 -7.91
C LYS A 153 -3.89 9.87 -7.28
N ILE A 154 -5.10 10.34 -7.01
CA ILE A 154 -6.20 9.54 -6.48
C ILE A 154 -7.25 9.36 -7.60
N TYR A 155 -7.50 8.11 -7.98
CA TYR A 155 -8.55 7.72 -8.92
C TYR A 155 -9.84 7.54 -8.13
N GLN A 156 -10.76 8.48 -8.25
CA GLN A 156 -11.88 8.66 -7.32
C GLN A 156 -12.81 7.45 -7.21
N GLU A 157 -13.05 6.76 -8.33
CA GLU A 157 -13.95 5.62 -8.39
C GLU A 157 -13.25 4.28 -8.11
N ASP A 158 -11.91 4.25 -8.14
CA ASP A 158 -11.13 3.03 -8.01
C ASP A 158 -11.04 2.56 -6.56
N ARG A 159 -10.93 1.24 -6.42
CA ARG A 159 -10.66 0.55 -5.16
C ARG A 159 -9.17 0.35 -4.96
N HIS A 160 -8.77 -0.68 -4.22
CA HIS A 160 -7.37 -0.86 -3.79
C HIS A 160 -6.40 -1.14 -4.94
N GLU A 161 -6.77 -2.01 -5.86
CA GLU A 161 -5.89 -2.47 -6.95
C GLU A 161 -6.09 -1.63 -8.22
N VAL A 162 -5.68 -0.36 -8.20
CA VAL A 162 -5.88 0.58 -9.33
C VAL A 162 -5.30 0.08 -10.66
N LEU A 163 -4.26 -0.76 -10.62
CA LEU A 163 -3.67 -1.39 -11.82
C LEU A 163 -4.52 -2.54 -12.37
N ASN A 164 -5.55 -2.98 -11.65
CA ASN A 164 -6.49 -4.03 -12.01
C ASN A 164 -7.93 -3.51 -12.08
N GLU A 165 -8.13 -2.21 -12.13
CA GLU A 165 -9.43 -1.59 -12.21
C GLU A 165 -10.03 -1.59 -13.63
N LEU A 166 -11.30 -1.22 -13.75
CA LEU A 166 -12.00 -1.16 -15.04
C LEU A 166 -11.37 -0.13 -15.98
N ASP A 167 -10.85 0.93 -15.44
CA ASP A 167 -10.20 2.03 -16.14
C ASP A 167 -8.66 2.03 -15.98
N ARG A 168 -8.05 0.88 -15.70
CA ARG A 168 -6.60 0.70 -15.55
C ARG A 168 -5.75 1.28 -16.67
N ASP A 169 -6.29 1.38 -17.89
CA ASP A 169 -5.57 1.98 -19.01
C ASP A 169 -5.27 3.47 -18.79
N LEU A 170 -6.11 4.17 -18.02
CA LEU A 170 -5.82 5.53 -17.57
C LEU A 170 -4.64 5.52 -16.58
N VAL A 171 -4.66 4.59 -15.62
CA VAL A 171 -3.60 4.45 -14.62
C VAL A 171 -2.27 4.14 -15.31
N TYR A 172 -2.27 3.22 -16.28
CA TYR A 172 -1.06 2.87 -17.05
C TYR A 172 -0.50 4.07 -17.83
N ARG A 173 -1.36 4.85 -18.50
CA ARG A 173 -0.92 6.07 -19.18
C ARG A 173 -0.32 7.10 -18.24
N ASP A 174 -0.92 7.32 -17.09
CA ASP A 174 -0.42 8.26 -16.09
C ASP A 174 0.94 7.84 -15.55
N VAL A 175 1.09 6.56 -15.20
CA VAL A 175 2.36 6.00 -14.72
C VAL A 175 3.43 6.10 -15.80
N LEU A 176 3.11 5.73 -17.06
CA LEU A 176 4.04 5.83 -18.19
C LEU A 176 4.47 7.27 -18.42
N SER A 177 3.50 8.20 -18.46
CA SER A 177 3.80 9.63 -18.64
C SER A 177 4.71 10.19 -17.55
N TRP A 178 4.50 9.75 -16.30
CA TRP A 178 5.36 10.14 -15.18
C TRP A 178 6.79 9.56 -15.34
N LEU A 179 6.91 8.27 -15.71
CA LEU A 179 8.20 7.62 -15.96
C LEU A 179 8.96 8.29 -17.10
N ASP A 180 8.29 8.59 -18.21
CA ASP A 180 8.89 9.25 -19.37
C ASP A 180 9.43 10.64 -19.00
N ALA A 181 8.66 11.42 -18.22
CA ALA A 181 9.09 12.74 -17.76
C ALA A 181 10.37 12.63 -16.90
N LYS A 182 10.42 11.69 -15.93
CA LYS A 182 11.57 11.56 -15.02
C LYS A 182 12.82 11.02 -15.73
N THR A 183 12.65 10.14 -16.72
CA THR A 183 13.78 9.63 -17.51
C THR A 183 14.30 10.64 -18.53
N ALA A 184 13.45 11.54 -19.04
CA ALA A 184 13.88 12.64 -19.91
C ALA A 184 14.71 13.68 -19.13
N ASP A 185 14.26 14.07 -17.93
CA ASP A 185 14.98 15.02 -17.07
C ASP A 185 16.39 14.50 -16.73
N LYS A 186 16.53 13.20 -16.43
CA LYS A 186 17.82 12.58 -16.13
C LYS A 186 18.78 12.62 -17.32
N LYS A 187 18.32 12.29 -18.53
CA LYS A 187 19.15 12.36 -19.75
C LYS A 187 19.71 13.75 -20.01
N VAL A 188 18.94 14.80 -19.68
CA VAL A 188 19.39 16.19 -19.77
C VAL A 188 20.47 16.52 -18.75
N MET A 189 20.37 15.97 -17.54
CA MET A 189 21.36 16.19 -16.47
C MET A 189 22.67 15.43 -16.72
N ASP A 190 22.60 14.18 -17.20
CA ASP A 190 23.76 13.33 -17.49
C ASP A 190 24.48 13.73 -18.80
N GLY A 191 23.82 14.46 -19.69
CA GLY A 191 24.37 14.94 -20.96
C GLY A 191 25.13 16.27 -20.89
N LYS A 192 25.35 16.81 -19.69
CA LYS A 192 26.24 17.93 -19.38
C LYS A 192 27.54 17.45 -18.78
#